data_e84fc6ad4b89ae8fe215496bcf7d9f90
#
_entry.id   e84fc6ad4b89ae8fe215496bcf7d9f90
#
_cell.length_a   1.000
_cell.length_b   1.000
_cell.length_c   1.000
_cell.angle_alpha   90.00
_cell.angle_beta   90.00
_cell.angle_gamma   90.00
#
_symmetry.space_group_name_H-M   'P 1'
#
loop_
_entity.id
_entity.type
_entity.pdbx_description
1 polymer ?
#
loop_
_entity_poly.entity_id
_entity_poly.type
_entity_poly.pdbx_seq_one_letter_code
_entity_poly.pdbx_strand_id
1 'polypeptide(L)'
;MNWEIKTDIPKYTEIMLPMLQHLSKQKYLSYKKMNEHVITLFKLTSKDIAQLTPKGNKRIFDSRIQWARFYLTKSGLIKNSKKKSTITEEGISFLKKHPISFDKTTLLEISHFSEYIQEINFKSQEKYKKNHKIS
;
A
#
# COMPACT_ATOMS: atom_id res chain seq x y z
N MET A 1 -23.02 6.32 9.92
CA MET A 1 -22.50 6.98 8.71
C MET A 1 -21.61 6.02 7.95
N ASN A 2 -21.89 5.82 6.70
CA ASN A 2 -21.14 4.88 5.89
C ASN A 2 -19.98 5.59 5.19
N TRP A 3 -18.76 5.25 5.59
CA TRP A 3 -17.54 5.82 5.03
C TRP A 3 -17.05 5.09 3.79
N GLU A 4 -17.73 4.02 3.39
CA GLU A 4 -17.31 3.23 2.26
C GLU A 4 -17.59 3.95 0.94
N ILE A 5 -16.55 4.07 0.13
CA ILE A 5 -16.66 4.61 -1.23
C ILE A 5 -17.16 3.47 -2.12
N LYS A 6 -18.30 3.67 -2.79
CA LYS A 6 -18.79 2.68 -3.76
C LYS A 6 -17.93 2.73 -5.01
N THR A 7 -17.16 1.68 -5.25
CA THR A 7 -16.26 1.63 -6.39
C THR A 7 -15.87 0.16 -6.67
N ASP A 8 -15.56 -0.11 -7.93
CA ASP A 8 -15.01 -1.39 -8.35
C ASP A 8 -13.49 -1.44 -8.19
N ILE A 9 -12.89 -0.33 -7.79
CA ILE A 9 -11.44 -0.27 -7.57
C ILE A 9 -11.09 -1.08 -6.31
N PRO A 10 -10.11 -2.00 -6.39
CA PRO A 10 -9.73 -2.80 -5.23
C PRO A 10 -9.14 -1.94 -4.11
N LYS A 11 -9.30 -2.40 -2.89
CA LYS A 11 -8.70 -1.76 -1.72
C LYS A 11 -7.18 -1.95 -1.78
N TYR A 12 -6.42 -1.07 -1.09
CA TYR A 12 -4.96 -1.21 -1.08
C TYR A 12 -4.51 -2.58 -0.58
N THR A 13 -5.23 -3.16 0.38
CA THR A 13 -4.93 -4.51 0.90
C THR A 13 -5.08 -5.59 -0.15
N GLU A 14 -6.01 -5.41 -1.09
CA GLU A 14 -6.21 -6.34 -2.20
C GLU A 14 -5.17 -6.16 -3.31
N ILE A 15 -4.55 -4.97 -3.39
CA ILE A 15 -3.53 -4.65 -4.40
C ILE A 15 -2.15 -5.15 -3.98
N MET A 16 -1.88 -5.20 -2.69
CA MET A 16 -0.53 -5.46 -2.15
C MET A 16 0.05 -6.80 -2.59
N LEU A 17 -0.71 -7.88 -2.45
CA LEU A 17 -0.22 -9.20 -2.81
C LEU A 17 0.04 -9.33 -4.31
N PRO A 18 -0.88 -8.92 -5.21
CA PRO A 18 -0.61 -8.91 -6.65
C PRO A 18 0.62 -8.09 -7.03
N MET A 19 0.84 -6.93 -6.40
CA MET A 19 2.04 -6.13 -6.66
C MET A 19 3.30 -6.91 -6.31
N LEU A 20 3.32 -7.50 -5.12
CA LEU A 20 4.47 -8.25 -4.65
C LEU A 20 4.73 -9.49 -5.50
N GLN A 21 3.67 -10.21 -5.87
CA GLN A 21 3.77 -11.37 -6.75
C GLN A 21 4.36 -11.01 -8.11
N HIS A 22 3.91 -9.91 -8.68
CA HIS A 22 4.39 -9.45 -9.98
C HIS A 22 5.87 -9.04 -9.90
N LEU A 23 6.25 -8.31 -8.84
CA LEU A 23 7.63 -7.92 -8.62
C LEU A 23 8.57 -9.12 -8.44
N SER A 24 8.07 -10.22 -7.87
CA SER A 24 8.90 -11.42 -7.68
C SER A 24 9.33 -12.05 -9.00
N LYS A 25 8.64 -11.73 -10.08
CA LYS A 25 8.92 -12.24 -11.42
C LYS A 25 9.75 -11.28 -12.27
N GLN A 26 10.04 -10.09 -11.75
CA GLN A 26 10.72 -9.02 -12.48
C GLN A 26 11.97 -8.59 -11.73
N LYS A 27 12.98 -8.12 -12.47
CA LYS A 27 14.18 -7.55 -11.88
C LYS A 27 13.85 -6.25 -11.15
N TYR A 28 13.04 -5.43 -11.79
CA TYR A 28 12.46 -4.20 -11.24
C TYR A 28 11.22 -3.86 -12.05
N LEU A 29 10.39 -2.96 -11.53
CA LEU A 29 9.21 -2.53 -12.26
C LEU A 29 8.96 -1.04 -12.00
N SER A 30 8.75 -0.27 -13.07
CA SER A 30 8.42 1.15 -12.91
C SER A 30 7.02 1.28 -12.30
N TYR A 31 6.75 2.42 -11.66
CA TYR A 31 5.43 2.71 -11.10
C TYR A 31 4.36 2.65 -12.20
N LYS A 32 4.69 3.17 -13.38
CA LYS A 32 3.77 3.15 -14.53
C LYS A 32 3.42 1.71 -14.93
N LYS A 33 4.42 0.85 -15.05
CA LYS A 33 4.20 -0.55 -15.41
C LYS A 33 3.41 -1.31 -14.34
N MET A 34 3.67 -1.01 -13.08
CA MET A 34 2.89 -1.60 -11.99
C MET A 34 1.43 -1.17 -12.06
N ASN A 35 1.18 0.11 -12.30
CA ASN A 35 -0.19 0.62 -12.44
C ASN A 35 -0.91 -0.09 -13.59
N GLU A 36 -0.23 -0.26 -14.74
CA GLU A 36 -0.79 -0.97 -15.89
C GLU A 36 -1.13 -2.42 -15.54
N HIS A 37 -0.26 -3.08 -14.78
CA HIS A 37 -0.49 -4.45 -14.33
C HIS A 37 -1.74 -4.56 -13.46
N VAL A 38 -1.88 -3.67 -12.49
CA VAL A 38 -3.05 -3.65 -11.59
C VAL A 38 -4.33 -3.37 -12.37
N ILE A 39 -4.29 -2.40 -13.29
CA ILE A 39 -5.43 -2.07 -14.16
C ILE A 39 -5.87 -3.29 -14.96
N THR A 40 -4.93 -4.00 -15.53
CA THR A 40 -5.23 -5.20 -16.34
C THR A 40 -5.76 -6.34 -15.47
N LEU A 41 -5.11 -6.58 -14.33
CA LEU A 41 -5.47 -7.68 -13.43
C LEU A 41 -6.89 -7.54 -12.88
N PHE A 42 -7.27 -6.33 -12.47
CA PHE A 42 -8.57 -6.05 -11.90
C PHE A 42 -9.60 -5.58 -12.94
N LYS A 43 -9.22 -5.56 -14.22
CA LYS A 43 -10.09 -5.19 -15.34
C LYS A 43 -10.72 -3.81 -15.14
N LEU A 44 -9.92 -2.84 -14.71
CA LEU A 44 -10.41 -1.49 -14.44
C LEU A 44 -10.64 -0.74 -15.75
N THR A 45 -11.77 -0.02 -15.81
CA THR A 45 -12.13 0.78 -16.98
C THR A 45 -11.56 2.19 -16.86
N SER A 46 -11.61 2.96 -17.95
CA SER A 46 -11.22 4.37 -17.92
C SER A 46 -12.06 5.16 -16.92
N LYS A 47 -13.34 4.80 -16.78
CA LYS A 47 -14.24 5.42 -15.81
C LYS A 47 -13.80 5.12 -14.37
N ASP A 48 -13.41 3.87 -14.10
CA ASP A 48 -12.90 3.49 -12.77
C ASP A 48 -11.67 4.31 -12.43
N ILE A 49 -10.71 4.37 -13.35
CA ILE A 49 -9.43 5.07 -13.12
C ILE A 49 -9.66 6.57 -12.89
N ALA A 50 -10.65 7.15 -13.56
CA ALA A 50 -10.97 8.57 -13.46
C ALA A 50 -11.79 8.92 -12.21
N GLN A 51 -12.30 7.93 -11.46
CA GLN A 51 -13.15 8.18 -10.30
C GLN A 51 -12.37 8.94 -9.22
N LEU A 52 -12.97 10.04 -8.74
CA LEU A 52 -12.33 10.92 -7.76
C LEU A 52 -12.75 10.56 -6.34
N THR A 53 -11.90 10.93 -5.37
CA THR A 53 -12.26 10.86 -3.96
C THR A 53 -13.42 11.81 -3.68
N PRO A 54 -14.11 11.67 -2.53
CA PRO A 54 -15.22 12.56 -2.18
C PRO A 54 -14.86 14.04 -2.19
N LYS A 55 -13.60 14.38 -1.88
CA LYS A 55 -13.14 15.79 -1.94
C LYS A 55 -12.86 16.25 -3.37
N GLY A 56 -12.82 15.34 -4.34
CA GLY A 56 -12.62 15.68 -5.74
C GLY A 56 -11.21 16.10 -6.12
N ASN A 57 -10.24 15.96 -5.22
CA ASN A 57 -8.88 16.46 -5.45
C ASN A 57 -7.88 15.35 -5.80
N LYS A 58 -8.31 14.09 -5.85
CA LYS A 58 -7.42 12.96 -6.12
C LYS A 58 -8.21 11.80 -6.70
N ARG A 59 -7.58 11.01 -7.58
CA ARG A 59 -8.20 9.80 -8.09
C ARG A 59 -8.10 8.69 -7.04
N ILE A 60 -9.17 7.94 -6.86
CA ILE A 60 -9.23 6.82 -5.88
C ILE A 60 -8.16 5.78 -6.23
N PHE A 61 -8.01 5.42 -7.51
CA PHE A 61 -7.02 4.46 -7.96
C PHE A 61 -5.60 4.87 -7.54
N ASP A 62 -5.23 6.13 -7.81
CA ASP A 62 -3.90 6.63 -7.46
C ASP A 62 -3.65 6.55 -5.97
N SER A 63 -4.64 6.90 -5.18
CA SER A 63 -4.54 6.87 -3.73
C SER A 63 -4.32 5.44 -3.22
N ARG A 64 -5.10 4.51 -3.71
CA ARG A 64 -5.05 3.12 -3.23
C ARG A 64 -3.77 2.42 -3.63
N ILE A 65 -3.26 2.65 -4.86
CA ILE A 65 -2.02 2.04 -5.28
C ILE A 65 -0.81 2.65 -4.55
N GLN A 66 -0.86 3.96 -4.25
CA GLN A 66 0.17 4.61 -3.45
C GLN A 66 0.22 4.05 -2.02
N TRP A 67 -0.94 3.83 -1.41
CA TRP A 67 -1.01 3.24 -0.07
C TRP A 67 -0.48 1.81 -0.07
N ALA A 68 -0.81 1.02 -1.09
CA ALA A 68 -0.28 -0.34 -1.22
C ALA A 68 1.25 -0.32 -1.28
N ARG A 69 1.81 0.52 -2.13
CA ARG A 69 3.27 0.68 -2.27
C ARG A 69 3.90 1.16 -0.97
N PHE A 70 3.27 2.11 -0.31
CA PHE A 70 3.76 2.67 0.94
C PHE A 70 3.87 1.59 2.02
N TYR A 71 2.82 0.81 2.23
CA TYR A 71 2.85 -0.24 3.25
C TYR A 71 3.84 -1.35 2.91
N LEU A 72 3.95 -1.73 1.65
CA LEU A 72 4.95 -2.71 1.22
C LEU A 72 6.37 -2.21 1.49
N THR A 73 6.61 -0.92 1.26
CA THR A 73 7.91 -0.30 1.53
C THR A 73 8.20 -0.25 3.02
N LYS A 74 7.25 0.18 3.83
CA LYS A 74 7.43 0.29 5.28
C LYS A 74 7.57 -1.08 5.97
N SER A 75 7.02 -2.12 5.37
CA SER A 75 7.19 -3.48 5.87
C SER A 75 8.52 -4.12 5.44
N GLY A 76 9.30 -3.43 4.60
CA GLY A 76 10.59 -3.95 4.14
C GLY A 76 10.49 -4.96 3.02
N LEU A 77 9.31 -5.15 2.42
CA LEU A 77 9.09 -6.15 1.38
C LEU A 77 9.50 -5.68 0.00
N ILE A 78 9.53 -4.37 -0.22
CA ILE A 78 9.99 -3.76 -1.47
C ILE A 78 10.89 -2.56 -1.19
N LYS A 79 11.67 -2.17 -2.20
CA LYS A 79 12.46 -0.95 -2.21
C LYS A 79 12.09 -0.14 -3.43
N ASN A 80 12.12 1.18 -3.30
CA ASN A 80 11.84 2.11 -4.39
C ASN A 80 13.03 3.00 -4.68
N SER A 81 13.29 3.25 -5.96
CA SER A 81 14.33 4.18 -6.40
C SER A 81 13.97 4.70 -7.78
N LYS A 82 14.00 6.01 -7.97
CA LYS A 82 13.73 6.66 -9.26
C LYS A 82 12.42 6.17 -9.91
N LYS A 83 11.35 6.10 -9.13
CA LYS A 83 10.02 5.64 -9.56
C LYS A 83 10.02 4.21 -10.09
N LYS A 84 10.89 3.38 -9.55
CA LYS A 84 10.94 1.94 -9.82
C LYS A 84 10.91 1.19 -8.49
N SER A 85 10.29 0.01 -8.49
CA SER A 85 10.23 -0.85 -7.31
C SER A 85 10.95 -2.16 -7.57
N THR A 86 11.59 -2.70 -6.53
CA THR A 86 12.19 -4.03 -6.55
C THR A 86 11.74 -4.78 -5.31
N ILE A 87 11.58 -6.10 -5.45
CA ILE A 87 11.27 -6.94 -4.30
C ILE A 87 12.54 -7.18 -3.49
N THR A 88 12.42 -7.23 -2.17
CA THR A 88 13.54 -7.55 -1.28
C THR A 88 13.57 -9.05 -1.00
N GLU A 89 14.66 -9.53 -0.37
CA GLU A 89 14.75 -10.92 0.09
C GLU A 89 13.62 -11.22 1.09
N GLU A 90 13.29 -10.25 1.93
CA GLU A 90 12.19 -10.36 2.89
C GLU A 90 10.86 -10.49 2.18
N GLY A 91 10.69 -9.75 1.08
CA GLY A 91 9.50 -9.84 0.24
C GLY A 91 9.35 -11.21 -0.39
N ILE A 92 10.44 -11.78 -0.88
CA ILE A 92 10.45 -13.13 -1.46
C ILE A 92 10.10 -14.17 -0.40
N SER A 93 10.70 -14.07 0.78
CA SER A 93 10.42 -14.98 1.90
C SER A 93 8.96 -14.88 2.34
N PHE A 94 8.43 -13.66 2.38
CA PHE A 94 7.04 -13.42 2.75
C PHE A 94 6.07 -14.10 1.78
N LEU A 95 6.33 -13.99 0.47
CA LEU A 95 5.49 -14.65 -0.54
C LEU A 95 5.44 -16.15 -0.38
N LYS A 96 6.53 -16.77 0.05
CA LYS A 96 6.59 -18.22 0.28
C LYS A 96 5.68 -18.63 1.44
N LYS A 97 5.50 -17.75 2.43
CA LYS A 97 4.67 -18.02 3.62
C LYS A 97 3.22 -17.65 3.43
N HIS A 98 2.94 -16.62 2.61
CA HIS A 98 1.59 -16.06 2.45
C HIS A 98 1.22 -15.94 0.96
N PRO A 99 1.10 -17.08 0.24
CA PRO A 99 0.93 -17.06 -1.21
C PRO A 99 -0.49 -16.69 -1.68
N ILE A 100 -1.49 -16.69 -0.80
CA ILE A 100 -2.89 -16.53 -1.18
C ILE A 100 -3.38 -15.09 -1.00
N SER A 101 -3.16 -14.51 0.19
CA SER A 101 -3.58 -13.14 0.47
C SER A 101 -2.90 -12.65 1.74
N PHE A 102 -2.86 -11.34 1.91
CA PHE A 102 -2.53 -10.75 3.19
C PHE A 102 -3.21 -9.40 3.34
N ASP A 103 -3.43 -9.00 4.57
CA ASP A 103 -4.07 -7.75 4.92
C ASP A 103 -3.19 -6.99 5.92
N LYS A 104 -3.72 -5.90 6.50
CA LYS A 104 -3.00 -5.10 7.47
C LYS A 104 -2.58 -5.90 8.70
N THR A 105 -3.43 -6.83 9.14
CA THR A 105 -3.13 -7.70 10.29
C THR A 105 -1.90 -8.55 10.03
N THR A 106 -1.80 -9.12 8.82
CA THR A 106 -0.64 -9.89 8.41
C THR A 106 0.63 -9.02 8.38
N LEU A 107 0.51 -7.78 7.90
CA LEU A 107 1.63 -6.83 7.89
C LEU A 107 2.15 -6.54 9.30
N LEU A 108 1.27 -6.47 10.29
CA LEU A 108 1.67 -6.21 11.67
C LEU A 108 2.53 -7.32 12.26
N GLU A 109 2.52 -8.51 11.67
CA GLU A 109 3.39 -9.62 12.06
C GLU A 109 4.83 -9.41 11.59
N ILE A 110 5.06 -8.48 10.64
CA ILE A 110 6.38 -8.19 10.12
C ILE A 110 7.02 -7.14 11.04
N SER A 111 8.21 -7.45 11.59
CA SER A 111 8.86 -6.60 12.58
C SER A 111 9.06 -5.15 12.11
N HIS A 112 9.50 -4.94 10.88
CA HIS A 112 9.73 -3.58 10.36
C HIS A 112 8.44 -2.75 10.32
N PHE A 113 7.33 -3.36 9.93
CA PHE A 113 6.05 -2.67 9.89
C PHE A 113 5.53 -2.40 11.30
N SER A 114 5.69 -3.36 12.22
CA SER A 114 5.31 -3.20 13.61
C SER A 114 6.07 -2.05 14.26
N GLU A 115 7.38 -1.97 14.05
CA GLU A 115 8.21 -0.87 14.54
C GLU A 115 7.74 0.47 14.00
N TYR A 116 7.41 0.53 12.71
CA TYR A 116 6.91 1.74 12.07
C TYR A 116 5.60 2.20 12.70
N ILE A 117 4.68 1.29 12.97
CA ILE A 117 3.40 1.63 13.59
C ILE A 117 3.60 2.14 15.02
N GLN A 118 4.52 1.53 15.77
CA GLN A 118 4.86 2.00 17.12
C GLN A 118 5.42 3.42 17.08
N GLU A 119 6.29 3.72 16.11
CA GLU A 119 6.88 5.05 15.95
C GLU A 119 5.80 6.09 15.64
N ILE A 120 4.86 5.77 14.75
CA ILE A 120 3.74 6.67 14.42
C ILE A 120 2.90 6.95 15.66
N ASN A 121 2.56 5.91 16.42
CA ASN A 121 1.75 6.05 17.63
C ASN A 121 2.44 6.94 18.65
N PHE A 122 3.75 6.74 18.84
CA PHE A 122 4.56 7.56 19.74
C PHE A 122 4.54 9.03 19.32
N LYS A 123 4.78 9.32 18.04
CA LYS A 123 4.78 10.69 17.53
C LYS A 123 3.41 11.34 17.67
N SER A 124 2.35 10.59 17.43
CA SER A 124 0.98 11.09 17.59
C SER A 124 0.68 11.46 19.04
N GLN A 125 1.14 10.64 20.00
CA GLN A 125 0.97 10.90 21.42
C GLN A 125 1.74 12.16 21.86
N GLU A 126 2.96 12.30 21.39
CA GLU A 126 3.76 13.50 21.69
C GLU A 126 3.10 14.76 21.14
N LYS A 127 2.61 14.71 19.89
CA LYS A 127 1.91 15.82 19.28
C LYS A 127 0.66 16.19 20.07
N TYR A 128 -0.10 15.19 20.53
CA TYR A 128 -1.27 15.41 21.34
C TYR A 128 -0.92 16.10 22.67
N LYS A 129 0.08 15.60 23.38
CA LYS A 129 0.55 16.19 24.64
C LYS A 129 1.00 17.62 24.45
N LYS A 130 1.72 17.90 23.35
CA LYS A 130 2.21 19.23 23.03
C LYS A 130 1.07 20.23 22.77
N ASN A 131 0.02 19.78 22.07
CA ASN A 131 -1.12 20.63 21.72
C ASN A 131 -2.13 20.78 22.88
N HIS A 132 -2.14 19.82 23.82
CA HIS A 132 -3.08 19.78 24.93
C HIS A 132 -2.38 19.97 26.28
N LYS A 133 -1.22 20.63 26.26
CA LYS A 133 -0.48 20.90 27.48
C LYS A 133 -1.26 21.86 28.38
N ILE A 134 -1.72 21.36 29.50
CA ILE A 134 -2.36 22.18 30.52
C ILE A 134 -1.24 22.69 31.43
N SER A 135 -1.08 23.98 31.41
CA SER A 135 -0.12 24.64 32.27
C SER A 135 -0.63 24.66 33.70
#